data_247b184fcc70bdd20df2b4583a549cc7
#
_entry.id   247b184fcc70bdd20df2b4583a549cc7
#
_cell.length_a   1.000
_cell.length_b   1.000
_cell.length_c   1.000
_cell.angle_alpha   90.00
_cell.angle_beta   90.00
_cell.angle_gamma   90.00
#
_symmetry.space_group_name_H-M   'P 1'
#
loop_
_entity.id
_entity.type
_entity.pdbx_description
1 polymer ?
#
loop_
_entity_poly.entity_id
_entity_poly.type
_entity_poly.pdbx_seq_one_letter_code
_entity_poly.pdbx_strand_id
1 'polypeptide(L)'
;VLNKEVIEYLGRIDWRFANDKPNMFQRPFTDVIAGTQAKDFGMYHTSLEDMHGTKGDPYLNTFGKWVFHLTAEKSKHAMVAPRRMYWNFYTPNAGPDWHCDEDTFGHCVSILYNLHTNDGGTEFETGEKVHSKEGQALVFPSHLIHRGFAPTEFYHRFNLNMIVHLKNYKNPNDK
;
A
#
# COMPACT_ATOMS: atom_id res chain seq x y z
N VAL A 1 -16.34 -13.30 4.99
CA VAL A 1 -17.24 -12.54 5.91
C VAL A 1 -16.52 -11.30 6.40
N LEU A 2 -15.34 -11.43 7.03
CA LEU A 2 -14.62 -10.30 7.64
C LEU A 2 -14.24 -9.20 6.64
N ASN A 3 -13.76 -9.54 5.44
CA ASN A 3 -13.43 -8.56 4.41
C ASN A 3 -14.65 -7.73 4.00
N LYS A 4 -15.84 -8.36 3.92
CA LYS A 4 -17.07 -7.66 3.59
C LYS A 4 -17.43 -6.61 4.65
N GLU A 5 -17.32 -6.95 5.92
CA GLU A 5 -17.56 -6.02 7.03
C GLU A 5 -16.59 -4.83 6.99
N VAL A 6 -15.31 -5.08 6.69
CA VAL A 6 -14.32 -4.02 6.53
C VAL A 6 -14.65 -3.12 5.34
N ILE A 7 -15.07 -3.68 4.20
CA ILE A 7 -15.50 -2.90 3.02
C ILE A 7 -16.70 -2.02 3.36
N GLU A 8 -17.71 -2.55 4.06
CA GLU A 8 -18.87 -1.78 4.49
C GLU A 8 -18.49 -0.65 5.46
N TYR A 9 -17.54 -0.89 6.34
CA TYR A 9 -16.99 0.13 7.23
C TYR A 9 -16.26 1.22 6.46
N LEU A 10 -15.37 0.83 5.53
CA LEU A 10 -14.62 1.75 4.66
C LEU A 10 -15.54 2.62 3.80
N GLY A 11 -16.73 2.14 3.45
CA GLY A 11 -17.73 2.92 2.73
C GLY A 11 -18.38 4.06 3.54
N ARG A 12 -18.08 4.15 4.86
CA ARG A 12 -18.71 5.11 5.78
C ARG A 12 -17.72 6.07 6.45
N ILE A 13 -16.42 5.87 6.24
CA ILE A 13 -15.38 6.72 6.83
C ILE A 13 -15.02 7.89 5.92
N ASP A 14 -14.35 8.88 6.50
CA ASP A 14 -13.81 10.01 5.75
C ASP A 14 -12.54 9.61 4.99
N TRP A 15 -12.47 9.99 3.73
CA TRP A 15 -11.33 9.75 2.87
C TRP A 15 -10.61 11.05 2.57
N ARG A 16 -9.28 10.99 2.48
CA ARG A 16 -8.43 12.10 2.04
C ARG A 16 -7.96 11.86 0.62
N PHE A 17 -7.86 12.92 -0.17
CA PHE A 17 -7.26 12.84 -1.50
C PHE A 17 -5.75 12.60 -1.41
N ALA A 18 -5.22 11.82 -2.34
CA ALA A 18 -3.80 11.46 -2.37
C ALA A 18 -2.87 12.67 -2.51
N ASN A 19 -3.35 13.73 -3.18
CA ASN A 19 -2.60 14.99 -3.33
C ASN A 19 -2.27 15.69 -2.00
N ASP A 20 -2.99 15.35 -0.92
CA ASP A 20 -2.72 15.88 0.43
C ASP A 20 -1.61 15.09 1.14
N LYS A 21 -1.10 14.02 0.54
CA LYS A 21 0.08 13.35 1.06
C LYS A 21 1.28 14.30 0.92
N PRO A 22 1.97 14.66 1.99
CA PRO A 22 3.25 15.35 1.86
C PRO A 22 4.14 14.49 0.95
N ASN A 23 4.78 15.13 -0.03
CA ASN A 23 5.68 14.53 -1.01
C ASN A 23 6.87 13.86 -0.32
N MET A 24 6.64 12.79 0.41
CA MET A 24 7.72 12.20 1.18
C MET A 24 8.73 11.44 0.34
N PHE A 25 8.41 10.98 -0.85
CA PHE A 25 9.35 10.19 -1.67
C PHE A 25 8.95 10.14 -3.15
N GLN A 26 8.51 11.24 -3.74
CA GLN A 26 8.46 11.33 -5.18
C GLN A 26 9.90 11.43 -5.70
N ARG A 27 10.47 10.33 -6.15
CA ARG A 27 11.56 10.48 -7.11
C ARG A 27 10.98 11.21 -8.32
N PRO A 28 11.65 12.28 -8.80
CA PRO A 28 11.26 12.87 -10.07
C PRO A 28 11.51 11.83 -11.17
N PHE A 29 10.48 11.07 -11.48
CA PHE A 29 10.46 10.15 -12.63
C PHE A 29 10.23 10.96 -13.92
N THR A 30 10.76 12.18 -13.97
CA THR A 30 10.62 13.09 -15.09
C THR A 30 11.33 12.62 -16.36
N ASP A 31 12.19 11.61 -16.25
CA ASP A 31 13.04 11.23 -17.40
C ASP A 31 12.57 9.98 -18.15
N VAL A 32 11.58 9.24 -17.66
CA VAL A 32 11.22 7.94 -18.27
C VAL A 32 9.89 7.96 -19.02
N ILE A 33 8.95 8.84 -18.69
CA ILE A 33 7.68 8.96 -19.42
C ILE A 33 7.35 10.43 -19.66
N ALA A 34 8.07 11.06 -20.57
CA ALA A 34 7.65 12.35 -21.14
C ALA A 34 6.29 12.15 -21.83
N GLY A 35 5.21 12.62 -21.22
CA GLY A 35 3.91 12.69 -21.86
C GLY A 35 2.69 12.19 -21.08
N THR A 36 2.85 11.48 -20.00
CA THR A 36 1.71 11.10 -19.15
C THR A 36 1.77 11.85 -17.83
N GLN A 37 1.09 13.00 -17.76
CA GLN A 37 0.64 13.53 -16.48
C GLN A 37 -0.41 12.54 -15.95
N ALA A 38 0.03 11.48 -15.30
CA ALA A 38 -0.86 10.67 -14.50
C ALA A 38 -1.33 11.57 -13.35
N LYS A 39 -2.59 11.92 -13.40
CA LYS A 39 -3.22 12.65 -12.32
C LYS A 39 -3.36 11.66 -11.17
N ASP A 40 -2.68 11.92 -10.07
CA ASP A 40 -2.86 11.19 -8.81
C ASP A 40 -4.30 11.36 -8.31
N PHE A 41 -5.18 10.49 -8.77
CA PHE A 41 -6.55 10.40 -8.29
C PHE A 41 -6.72 9.13 -7.47
N GLY A 42 -6.30 9.16 -6.24
CA GLY A 42 -6.61 8.13 -5.25
C GLY A 42 -7.08 8.79 -3.97
N MET A 43 -7.81 8.06 -3.16
CA MET A 43 -8.16 8.46 -1.82
C MET A 43 -7.51 7.50 -0.83
N TYR A 44 -7.12 8.02 0.33
CA TYR A 44 -6.53 7.22 1.39
C TYR A 44 -7.12 7.55 2.76
N HIS A 45 -7.05 6.58 3.65
CA HIS A 45 -7.36 6.75 5.06
C HIS A 45 -6.25 6.09 5.89
N THR A 46 -5.69 6.86 6.83
CA THR A 46 -4.59 6.38 7.67
C THR A 46 -5.12 5.66 8.90
N SER A 47 -4.71 4.42 9.11
CA SER A 47 -5.03 3.67 10.33
C SER A 47 -3.89 3.58 11.33
N LEU A 48 -2.65 3.69 10.86
CA LEU A 48 -1.46 3.84 11.69
C LEU A 48 -0.48 4.76 10.97
N GLU A 49 -0.19 5.89 11.54
CA GLU A 49 0.79 6.83 11.04
C GLU A 49 1.92 6.96 12.07
N ASP A 50 3.10 6.50 11.64
CA ASP A 50 4.37 6.60 12.32
C ASP A 50 4.43 6.09 13.79
N MET A 51 5.65 5.88 14.29
CA MET A 51 5.94 5.44 15.67
C MET A 51 5.49 6.45 16.75
N HIS A 52 4.98 7.60 16.37
CA HIS A 52 4.57 8.67 17.28
C HIS A 52 3.08 8.69 17.62
N GLY A 53 2.31 7.65 17.26
CA GLY A 53 0.98 7.42 17.84
C GLY A 53 -0.09 8.41 17.43
N THR A 54 -0.10 8.86 16.18
CA THR A 54 -1.28 9.54 15.65
C THR A 54 -2.51 8.65 15.80
N LYS A 55 -3.60 9.26 16.21
CA LYS A 55 -4.90 8.58 16.45
C LYS A 55 -5.42 7.97 15.15
N GLY A 56 -4.93 6.78 14.81
CA GLY A 56 -5.48 6.00 13.73
C GLY A 56 -6.86 5.45 14.11
N ASP A 57 -7.58 4.99 13.11
CA ASP A 57 -8.85 4.30 13.31
C ASP A 57 -8.62 2.97 14.06
N PRO A 58 -9.18 2.79 15.28
CA PRO A 58 -8.90 1.59 16.10
C PRO A 58 -9.39 0.29 15.46
N TYR A 59 -10.51 0.33 14.74
CA TYR A 59 -11.07 -0.84 14.07
C TYR A 59 -10.18 -1.28 12.91
N LEU A 60 -9.86 -0.34 12.03
CA LEU A 60 -8.98 -0.59 10.88
C LEU A 60 -7.55 -0.95 11.30
N ASN A 61 -7.06 -0.35 12.40
CA ASN A 61 -5.76 -0.69 12.97
C ASN A 61 -5.74 -2.13 13.49
N THR A 62 -6.80 -2.56 14.19
CA THR A 62 -6.90 -3.94 14.71
C THR A 62 -6.92 -4.95 13.57
N PHE A 63 -7.73 -4.71 12.54
CA PHE A 63 -7.76 -5.57 11.35
C PHE A 63 -6.40 -5.59 10.64
N GLY A 64 -5.76 -4.43 10.45
CA GLY A 64 -4.45 -4.33 9.81
C GLY A 64 -3.36 -5.10 10.58
N LYS A 65 -3.35 -5.03 11.92
CA LYS A 65 -2.45 -5.83 12.76
C LYS A 65 -2.70 -7.33 12.61
N TRP A 66 -3.95 -7.74 12.54
CA TRP A 66 -4.29 -9.14 12.29
C TRP A 66 -3.77 -9.62 10.93
N VAL A 67 -3.98 -8.84 9.85
CA VAL A 67 -3.43 -9.14 8.52
C VAL A 67 -1.89 -9.20 8.58
N PHE A 68 -1.26 -8.26 9.28
CA PHE A 68 0.19 -8.25 9.47
C PHE A 68 0.68 -9.57 10.10
N HIS A 69 0.09 -9.99 11.22
CA HIS A 69 0.52 -11.22 11.91
C HIS A 69 0.38 -12.47 11.03
N LEU A 70 -0.75 -12.61 10.33
CA LEU A 70 -0.94 -13.73 9.40
C LEU A 70 0.04 -13.70 8.23
N THR A 71 0.37 -12.52 7.73
CA THR A 71 1.34 -12.37 6.63
C THR A 71 2.75 -12.65 7.11
N ALA A 72 3.14 -12.15 8.28
CA ALA A 72 4.44 -12.37 8.89
C ALA A 72 4.68 -13.87 9.18
N GLU A 73 3.66 -14.59 9.66
CA GLU A 73 3.72 -16.02 9.92
C GLU A 73 3.98 -16.83 8.63
N LYS A 74 3.32 -16.44 7.53
CA LYS A 74 3.44 -17.13 6.24
C LYS A 74 4.61 -16.68 5.38
N SER A 75 5.18 -15.53 5.69
CA SER A 75 6.27 -14.95 4.93
C SER A 75 7.62 -15.58 5.31
N LYS A 76 8.55 -15.59 4.34
CA LYS A 76 9.96 -15.93 4.61
C LYS A 76 10.73 -14.74 5.22
N HIS A 77 10.13 -13.55 5.27
CA HIS A 77 10.75 -12.35 5.81
C HIS A 77 10.57 -12.27 7.32
N ALA A 78 11.65 -11.99 8.03
CA ALA A 78 11.59 -11.73 9.47
C ALA A 78 11.06 -10.30 9.73
N MET A 79 9.75 -10.15 9.75
CA MET A 79 9.04 -8.89 9.94
C MET A 79 8.95 -8.53 11.42
N VAL A 80 9.16 -7.25 11.77
CA VAL A 80 9.13 -6.78 13.17
C VAL A 80 7.76 -6.20 13.52
N ALA A 81 7.40 -5.12 12.85
CA ALA A 81 6.13 -4.41 13.09
C ALA A 81 5.81 -3.50 11.89
N PRO A 82 4.53 -3.22 11.66
CA PRO A 82 4.15 -2.17 10.73
C PRO A 82 4.64 -0.82 11.24
N ARG A 83 5.33 -0.08 10.37
CA ARG A 83 5.70 1.32 10.59
C ARG A 83 4.55 2.23 10.22
N ARG A 84 3.85 1.90 9.12
CA ARG A 84 2.75 2.67 8.56
C ARG A 84 1.68 1.72 8.04
N MET A 85 0.42 2.06 8.25
CA MET A 85 -0.73 1.39 7.67
C MET A 85 -1.71 2.42 7.15
N TYR A 86 -2.09 2.31 5.91
CA TYR A 86 -3.13 3.13 5.32
C TYR A 86 -3.96 2.33 4.33
N TRP A 87 -5.17 2.79 4.13
CA TRP A 87 -6.14 2.20 3.23
C TRP A 87 -6.20 3.03 1.97
N ASN A 88 -6.20 2.38 0.84
CA ASN A 88 -6.37 3.03 -0.45
C ASN A 88 -7.75 2.72 -1.00
N PHE A 89 -8.34 3.73 -1.60
CA PHE A 89 -9.57 3.66 -2.36
C PHE A 89 -9.32 4.17 -3.77
N TYR A 90 -9.54 3.32 -4.75
CA TYR A 90 -9.43 3.66 -6.17
C TYR A 90 -10.79 3.52 -6.83
N THR A 91 -11.16 4.53 -7.58
CA THR A 91 -12.30 4.50 -8.51
C THR A 91 -11.81 4.19 -9.93
N PRO A 92 -12.69 3.81 -10.88
CA PRO A 92 -12.29 3.64 -12.27
C PRO A 92 -11.53 4.88 -12.80
N ASN A 93 -10.48 4.63 -13.56
CA ASN A 93 -9.59 5.68 -14.11
C ASN A 93 -8.79 6.49 -13.07
N ALA A 94 -8.72 6.02 -11.83
CA ALA A 94 -7.91 6.62 -10.78
C ALA A 94 -6.76 5.69 -10.39
N GLY A 95 -5.62 6.25 -10.08
CA GLY A 95 -4.47 5.49 -9.58
C GLY A 95 -3.28 6.40 -9.30
N PRO A 96 -2.39 5.99 -8.38
CA PRO A 96 -1.18 6.73 -8.11
C PRO A 96 -0.20 6.64 -9.26
N ASP A 97 0.67 7.63 -9.33
CA ASP A 97 1.85 7.59 -10.18
C ASP A 97 2.85 6.53 -9.74
N TRP A 98 3.85 6.30 -10.58
CA TRP A 98 4.98 5.47 -10.25
C TRP A 98 5.71 6.03 -9.02
N HIS A 99 5.89 5.18 -8.02
CA HIS A 99 6.54 5.55 -6.76
C HIS A 99 7.19 4.33 -6.10
N CYS A 100 7.98 4.59 -5.07
CA CYS A 100 8.34 3.58 -4.07
C CYS A 100 7.70 3.96 -2.73
N ASP A 101 7.39 2.98 -1.92
CA ASP A 101 6.80 3.22 -0.59
C ASP A 101 7.84 3.72 0.43
N GLU A 102 9.08 3.26 0.28
CA GLU A 102 10.22 3.63 1.10
C GLU A 102 11.49 3.53 0.22
N ASP A 103 12.34 4.55 0.22
CA ASP A 103 13.54 4.58 -0.61
C ASP A 103 14.76 3.91 0.04
N THR A 104 14.68 3.59 1.32
CA THR A 104 15.74 2.94 2.05
C THR A 104 15.86 1.47 1.67
N PHE A 105 16.88 1.16 0.87
CA PHE A 105 17.10 -0.18 0.33
C PHE A 105 17.17 -1.25 1.43
N GLY A 106 16.31 -2.26 1.32
CA GLY A 106 16.39 -3.49 2.13
C GLY A 106 15.90 -3.42 3.57
N HIS A 107 15.50 -2.24 4.09
CA HIS A 107 15.03 -2.10 5.48
C HIS A 107 13.57 -2.45 5.67
N CYS A 108 12.78 -2.28 4.61
CA CYS A 108 11.34 -2.44 4.67
C CYS A 108 10.80 -3.31 3.54
N VAL A 109 9.71 -3.96 3.82
CA VAL A 109 8.83 -4.55 2.81
C VAL A 109 7.48 -3.85 2.84
N SER A 110 6.86 -3.76 1.69
CA SER A 110 5.47 -3.36 1.53
C SER A 110 4.58 -4.60 1.53
N ILE A 111 3.46 -4.51 2.22
CA ILE A 111 2.39 -5.51 2.21
C ILE A 111 1.14 -4.84 1.65
N LEU A 112 0.66 -5.29 0.50
CA LEU A 112 -0.62 -4.89 -0.07
C LEU A 112 -1.63 -6.02 0.13
N TYR A 113 -2.61 -5.80 0.98
CA TYR A 113 -3.69 -6.76 1.22
C TYR A 113 -4.95 -6.34 0.49
N ASN A 114 -5.47 -7.21 -0.36
CA ASN A 114 -6.65 -6.96 -1.17
C ASN A 114 -7.92 -7.48 -0.48
N LEU A 115 -8.90 -6.59 -0.30
CA LEU A 115 -10.17 -6.92 0.37
C LEU A 115 -11.15 -7.68 -0.53
N HIS A 116 -11.04 -7.53 -1.84
CA HIS A 116 -11.91 -8.20 -2.82
C HIS A 116 -11.19 -8.43 -4.14
N THR A 117 -11.69 -9.37 -4.91
CA THR A 117 -11.20 -9.67 -6.26
C THR A 117 -11.77 -8.64 -7.24
N ASN A 118 -10.89 -8.04 -8.05
CA ASN A 118 -11.26 -7.13 -9.13
C ASN A 118 -10.16 -7.11 -10.21
N ASP A 119 -10.42 -6.43 -11.31
CA ASP A 119 -9.50 -6.28 -12.45
C ASP A 119 -8.41 -5.22 -12.25
N GLY A 120 -8.47 -4.43 -11.18
CA GLY A 120 -7.39 -3.56 -10.74
C GLY A 120 -6.24 -4.34 -10.10
N GLY A 121 -5.15 -3.64 -9.74
CA GLY A 121 -3.99 -4.33 -9.18
C GLY A 121 -2.79 -3.43 -8.92
N THR A 122 -1.62 -4.05 -8.92
CA THR A 122 -0.32 -3.39 -8.77
C THR A 122 0.56 -3.75 -9.97
N GLU A 123 1.17 -2.75 -10.56
CA GLU A 123 2.12 -2.88 -11.67
C GLU A 123 3.49 -2.42 -11.19
N PHE A 124 4.52 -3.22 -11.50
CA PHE A 124 5.91 -2.90 -11.21
C PHE A 124 6.61 -2.32 -12.44
N GLU A 125 7.66 -1.52 -12.23
CA GLU A 125 8.46 -0.94 -13.32
C GLU A 125 9.02 -2.01 -14.28
N THR A 126 9.18 -3.24 -13.80
CA THR A 126 9.57 -4.41 -14.62
C THR A 126 8.51 -4.82 -15.64
N GLY A 127 7.32 -4.24 -15.59
CA GLY A 127 6.16 -4.62 -16.42
C GLY A 127 5.30 -5.74 -15.81
N GLU A 128 5.69 -6.30 -14.68
CA GLU A 128 4.88 -7.31 -13.98
C GLU A 128 3.62 -6.68 -13.41
N LYS A 129 2.48 -7.34 -13.64
CA LYS A 129 1.16 -6.94 -13.11
C LYS A 129 0.60 -8.02 -12.21
N VAL A 130 0.17 -7.62 -11.03
CA VAL A 130 -0.50 -8.48 -10.05
C VAL A 130 -1.91 -7.96 -9.82
N HIS A 131 -2.90 -8.69 -10.29
CA HIS A 131 -4.32 -8.34 -10.10
C HIS A 131 -4.77 -8.57 -8.65
N SER A 132 -5.73 -7.77 -8.24
CA SER A 132 -6.33 -7.87 -6.91
C SER A 132 -7.14 -9.16 -6.77
N LYS A 133 -6.79 -9.96 -5.76
CA LYS A 133 -7.53 -11.16 -5.38
C LYS A 133 -7.88 -11.10 -3.90
N GLU A 134 -9.13 -11.34 -3.57
CA GLU A 134 -9.60 -11.31 -2.19
C GLU A 134 -8.76 -12.17 -1.24
N GLY A 135 -8.38 -11.59 -0.11
CA GLY A 135 -7.58 -12.28 0.91
C GLY A 135 -6.11 -12.48 0.55
N GLN A 136 -5.66 -11.99 -0.59
CA GLN A 136 -4.26 -12.06 -1.00
C GLN A 136 -3.46 -10.90 -0.41
N ALA A 137 -2.33 -11.21 0.21
CA ALA A 137 -1.29 -10.26 0.56
C ALA A 137 -0.14 -10.37 -0.45
N LEU A 138 0.15 -9.28 -1.16
CA LEU A 138 1.33 -9.12 -2.00
C LEU A 138 2.44 -8.51 -1.14
N VAL A 139 3.59 -9.18 -1.06
CA VAL A 139 4.74 -8.74 -0.27
C VAL A 139 5.92 -8.49 -1.19
N PHE A 140 6.49 -7.29 -1.13
CA PHE A 140 7.63 -6.91 -1.97
C PHE A 140 8.53 -5.89 -1.26
N PRO A 141 9.82 -5.77 -1.65
CA PRO A 141 10.70 -4.73 -1.13
C PRO A 141 10.14 -3.33 -1.37
N SER A 142 10.04 -2.51 -0.31
CA SER A 142 9.39 -1.19 -0.37
C SER A 142 10.05 -0.19 -1.30
N HIS A 143 11.32 -0.41 -1.68
CA HIS A 143 12.05 0.42 -2.63
C HIS A 143 11.75 0.11 -4.10
N LEU A 144 11.01 -0.96 -4.40
CA LEU A 144 10.63 -1.27 -5.78
C LEU A 144 9.64 -0.23 -6.31
N ILE A 145 9.94 0.26 -7.50
CA ILE A 145 9.09 1.20 -8.19
C ILE A 145 7.85 0.47 -8.69
N HIS A 146 6.71 0.95 -8.28
CA HIS A 146 5.41 0.38 -8.61
C HIS A 146 4.33 1.45 -8.66
N ARG A 147 3.17 1.08 -9.19
CA ARG A 147 1.93 1.86 -9.12
C ARG A 147 0.74 0.96 -8.90
N GLY A 148 -0.29 1.51 -8.27
CA GLY A 148 -1.62 0.91 -8.31
C GLY A 148 -2.30 1.21 -9.64
N PHE A 149 -3.02 0.27 -10.22
CA PHE A 149 -3.94 0.55 -11.32
C PHE A 149 -5.38 0.27 -10.89
N ALA A 150 -6.25 1.16 -11.34
CA ALA A 150 -7.67 1.13 -11.00
C ALA A 150 -8.38 -0.04 -11.68
N PRO A 151 -9.49 -0.51 -11.10
CA PRO A 151 -10.38 -1.42 -11.81
C PRO A 151 -11.09 -0.68 -12.95
N THR A 152 -11.45 -1.41 -14.00
CA THR A 152 -12.24 -0.89 -15.11
C THR A 152 -13.66 -1.46 -15.13
N GLU A 153 -13.84 -2.69 -14.66
CA GLU A 153 -15.13 -3.40 -14.60
C GLU A 153 -15.81 -3.27 -13.23
N PHE A 154 -15.08 -2.81 -12.21
CA PHE A 154 -15.58 -2.61 -10.85
C PHE A 154 -15.63 -1.13 -10.49
N TYR A 155 -16.62 -0.72 -9.69
CA TYR A 155 -16.77 0.68 -9.27
C TYR A 155 -15.68 1.17 -8.32
N HIS A 156 -14.99 0.25 -7.64
CA HIS A 156 -13.96 0.59 -6.67
C HIS A 156 -13.00 -0.55 -6.38
N ARG A 157 -11.85 -0.19 -5.86
CA ARG A 157 -10.86 -1.10 -5.30
C ARG A 157 -10.41 -0.58 -3.94
N PHE A 158 -10.52 -1.42 -2.92
CA PHE A 158 -9.95 -1.17 -1.60
C PHE A 158 -8.77 -2.10 -1.34
N ASN A 159 -7.70 -1.55 -0.82
CA ASN A 159 -6.61 -2.34 -0.28
C ASN A 159 -6.00 -1.68 0.96
N LEU A 160 -5.38 -2.51 1.80
CA LEU A 160 -4.53 -2.07 2.88
C LEU A 160 -3.09 -2.07 2.41
N ASN A 161 -2.38 -0.95 2.56
CA ASN A 161 -0.94 -0.85 2.35
C ASN A 161 -0.25 -0.73 3.72
N MET A 162 0.75 -1.57 3.95
CA MET A 162 1.59 -1.51 5.14
C MET A 162 3.06 -1.43 4.74
N ILE A 163 3.81 -0.60 5.42
CA ILE A 163 5.27 -0.60 5.37
C ILE A 163 5.77 -1.24 6.66
N VAL A 164 6.58 -2.27 6.52
CA VAL A 164 7.00 -3.14 7.63
C VAL A 164 8.51 -3.21 7.69
N HIS A 165 9.09 -2.93 8.88
CA HIS A 165 10.50 -3.12 9.13
C HIS A 165 10.88 -4.60 9.17
N LEU A 166 12.04 -4.91 8.58
CA LEU A 166 12.65 -6.23 8.64
C LEU A 166 13.60 -6.33 9.84
N LYS A 167 13.57 -7.47 10.52
CA LYS A 167 14.53 -7.81 11.57
C LYS A 167 15.89 -8.15 10.95
N ASN A 168 16.97 -7.67 11.56
CA ASN A 168 18.35 -8.00 11.17
C ASN A 168 18.80 -7.49 9.79
N TYR A 169 18.19 -6.45 9.27
CA TYR A 169 18.80 -5.75 8.16
C TYR A 169 20.12 -5.11 8.66
N LYS A 170 21.25 -5.60 8.16
CA LYS A 170 22.53 -4.92 8.33
C LYS A 170 22.67 -3.93 7.16
N ASN A 171 22.72 -2.66 7.47
CA ASN A 171 23.04 -1.67 6.46
C ASN A 171 24.40 -2.03 5.84
N PRO A 172 24.52 -2.20 4.52
CA PRO A 172 25.81 -2.50 3.88
C PRO A 172 26.89 -1.45 4.17
N ASN A 173 26.48 -0.26 4.63
CA ASN A 173 27.38 0.83 5.02
C ASN A 173 27.75 0.84 6.52
N ASP A 174 27.15 -0.02 7.33
CA ASP A 174 27.53 -0.22 8.73
C ASP A 174 28.73 -1.15 8.80
N LYS A 175 29.94 -0.55 8.63
CA LYS A 175 31.21 -1.22 8.85
C LYS A 175 31.67 -1.00 10.28
#